data_d85d911586b928246fc7c43d1dfed503
#
_entry.id   d85d911586b928246fc7c43d1dfed503
#
_cell.length_a   1.000
_cell.length_b   1.000
_cell.length_c   1.000
_cell.angle_alpha   90.00
_cell.angle_beta   90.00
_cell.angle_gamma   90.00
#
_symmetry.space_group_name_H-M   'P 1'
#
loop_
_entity.id
_entity.type
_entity.pdbx_description
1 polymer ?
#
loop_
_entity_poly.entity_id
_entity_poly.type
_entity_poly.pdbx_seq_one_letter_code
_entity_poly.pdbx_strand_id
1 'polypeptide(L)'
;MKKLYTMVLAAALIGTFTSCDDFLDYTPTAVVDEDKAFSEPDKMVNSAYAMLGNCWYSYPFNLWPYGDLSSDDCLKGGGGTGDTGYHDVEIWSTLTSTRGELDELWYRLYCAVSRCNRALVSLQQNGESKLGAELTKQREAEVRFLRAHFYFKLLSMYRQIPWIDEKVYEDKTTESTSNTQFTYEELWQKVIADFQTAYDVLPAKQKDGGRVNKIAAAGYLAKCYLTIAWGDGYEATNGVDHINEEYMQKVVDYTDVVKN
;
A
#
# COMPACT_ATOMS: atom_id res chain seq x y z
N MET A 1 40.58 -26.08 53.29
CA MET A 1 40.78 -24.90 52.45
C MET A 1 40.23 -25.11 51.00
N LYS A 2 40.61 -26.19 50.30
CA LYS A 2 40.12 -26.45 48.91
C LYS A 2 38.58 -26.47 48.77
N LYS A 3 37.81 -27.11 49.71
CA LYS A 3 36.37 -27.16 49.67
C LYS A 3 35.69 -25.77 49.90
N LEU A 4 36.33 -24.88 50.64
CA LEU A 4 35.81 -23.52 50.84
C LEU A 4 35.95 -22.65 49.59
N TYR A 5 37.08 -22.78 48.87
CA TYR A 5 37.30 -22.11 47.61
C TYR A 5 36.32 -22.57 46.50
N THR A 6 36.00 -23.88 46.50
CA THR A 6 35.04 -24.42 45.53
C THR A 6 33.61 -23.92 45.82
N MET A 7 33.20 -23.78 47.07
CA MET A 7 31.91 -23.22 47.47
C MET A 7 31.80 -21.74 47.14
N VAL A 8 32.84 -20.95 47.39
CA VAL A 8 32.85 -19.51 47.05
C VAL A 8 32.84 -19.31 45.55
N LEU A 9 33.55 -20.13 44.78
CA LEU A 9 33.54 -20.06 43.32
C LEU A 9 32.19 -20.44 42.74
N ALA A 10 31.52 -21.48 43.30
CA ALA A 10 30.19 -21.86 42.90
C ALA A 10 29.11 -20.80 43.22
N ALA A 11 29.22 -20.14 44.41
CA ALA A 11 28.33 -19.05 44.79
C ALA A 11 28.55 -17.78 43.93
N ALA A 12 29.79 -17.49 43.49
CA ALA A 12 30.09 -16.39 42.59
C ALA A 12 29.54 -16.64 41.16
N LEU A 13 29.53 -17.89 40.69
CA LEU A 13 28.98 -18.25 39.40
C LEU A 13 27.44 -18.20 39.36
N ILE A 14 26.73 -18.42 40.47
CA ILE A 14 25.29 -18.33 40.57
C ILE A 14 24.82 -16.86 40.59
N GLY A 15 25.64 -15.96 41.13
CA GLY A 15 25.32 -14.50 41.20
C GLY A 15 25.43 -13.76 39.85
N THR A 16 25.99 -14.38 38.81
CA THR A 16 26.13 -13.72 37.49
C THR A 16 24.97 -13.95 36.52
N PHE A 17 23.96 -14.75 36.91
CA PHE A 17 22.79 -14.98 36.09
C PHE A 17 21.59 -14.10 36.42
N THR A 18 21.67 -13.19 37.39
CA THR A 18 20.69 -12.11 37.54
C THR A 18 21.06 -10.98 36.58
N SER A 19 21.06 -11.26 35.30
CA SER A 19 21.29 -10.30 34.23
C SER A 19 20.01 -9.54 33.97
N CYS A 20 20.00 -8.30 34.22
CA CYS A 20 19.58 -7.17 33.38
C CYS A 20 18.56 -7.46 32.27
N ASP A 21 17.45 -8.15 32.54
CA ASP A 21 16.32 -8.15 31.57
C ASP A 21 15.80 -6.70 31.42
N ASP A 22 15.71 -5.94 32.52
CA ASP A 22 15.27 -4.54 32.49
C ASP A 22 16.23 -3.58 31.73
N PHE A 23 17.49 -3.93 31.54
CA PHE A 23 18.44 -3.07 30.82
C PHE A 23 18.31 -3.22 29.29
N LEU A 24 17.82 -4.37 28.83
CA LEU A 24 17.59 -4.64 27.41
C LEU A 24 16.19 -4.23 26.96
N ASP A 25 15.25 -4.09 27.88
CA ASP A 25 13.87 -3.67 27.64
C ASP A 25 13.69 -2.14 27.61
N TYR A 26 14.77 -1.41 27.29
CA TYR A 26 14.67 0.03 27.10
C TYR A 26 13.87 0.36 25.83
N THR A 27 12.66 0.84 26.02
CA THR A 27 11.88 1.44 24.92
C THR A 27 12.50 2.80 24.59
N PRO A 28 13.11 2.98 23.42
CA PRO A 28 13.66 4.27 23.02
C PRO A 28 12.59 5.35 23.07
N THR A 29 12.88 6.47 23.73
CA THR A 29 11.91 7.58 23.92
C THR A 29 11.44 8.21 22.59
N ALA A 30 12.18 7.98 21.50
CA ALA A 30 11.87 8.47 20.16
C ALA A 30 11.13 7.46 19.28
N VAL A 31 10.88 6.23 19.76
CA VAL A 31 10.18 5.17 19.04
C VAL A 31 8.88 4.88 19.74
N VAL A 32 7.78 4.90 18.96
CA VAL A 32 6.48 4.43 19.45
C VAL A 32 6.47 2.94 19.24
N ASP A 33 6.34 2.15 20.31
CA ASP A 33 6.19 0.72 20.20
C ASP A 33 4.89 0.36 19.45
N GLU A 34 4.82 -0.85 18.95
CA GLU A 34 3.71 -1.28 18.09
C GLU A 34 2.38 -1.29 18.85
N ASP A 35 2.34 -1.79 20.07
CA ASP A 35 1.11 -1.85 20.89
C ASP A 35 0.55 -0.46 21.15
N LYS A 36 1.43 0.49 21.47
CA LYS A 36 1.05 1.89 21.68
C LYS A 36 0.58 2.53 20.38
N ALA A 37 1.20 2.21 19.24
CA ALA A 37 0.75 2.68 17.93
C ALA A 37 -0.65 2.14 17.61
N PHE A 38 -0.89 0.84 17.80
CA PHE A 38 -2.17 0.20 17.54
C PHE A 38 -3.30 0.69 18.46
N SER A 39 -2.97 1.17 19.67
CA SER A 39 -3.95 1.78 20.58
C SER A 39 -4.50 3.13 20.12
N GLU A 40 -3.96 3.70 19.03
CA GLU A 40 -4.30 5.02 18.49
C GLU A 40 -4.78 4.93 17.02
N PRO A 41 -5.95 4.33 16.75
CA PRO A 41 -6.38 3.96 15.41
C PRO A 41 -6.47 5.14 14.43
N ASP A 42 -6.93 6.33 14.86
CA ASP A 42 -7.01 7.49 13.96
C ASP A 42 -5.61 8.01 13.54
N LYS A 43 -4.61 7.86 14.40
CA LYS A 43 -3.21 8.16 14.04
C LYS A 43 -2.66 7.15 13.04
N MET A 44 -3.04 5.87 13.17
CA MET A 44 -2.67 4.85 12.20
C MET A 44 -3.31 5.13 10.83
N VAL A 45 -4.57 5.57 10.79
CA VAL A 45 -5.21 6.03 9.54
C VAL A 45 -4.43 7.20 8.92
N ASN A 46 -4.06 8.20 9.73
CA ASN A 46 -3.28 9.33 9.24
C ASN A 46 -1.89 8.90 8.71
N SER A 47 -1.30 7.86 9.29
CA SER A 47 -0.03 7.31 8.78
C SER A 47 -0.17 6.67 7.39
N ALA A 48 -1.34 6.09 7.08
CA ALA A 48 -1.66 5.60 5.74
C ALA A 48 -1.84 6.76 4.74
N TYR A 49 -2.55 7.82 5.13
CA TYR A 49 -2.67 9.04 4.33
C TYR A 49 -1.32 9.70 4.04
N ALA A 50 -0.40 9.70 5.00
CA ALA A 50 0.93 10.29 4.84
C ALA A 50 1.70 9.69 3.66
N MET A 51 1.36 8.46 3.25
CA MET A 51 1.99 7.83 2.09
C MET A 51 1.59 8.47 0.75
N LEU A 52 0.47 9.18 0.67
CA LEU A 52 0.09 9.92 -0.55
C LEU A 52 1.05 11.08 -0.86
N GLY A 53 1.59 11.73 0.17
CA GLY A 53 2.52 12.85 0.06
C GLY A 53 3.99 12.45 0.16
N ASN A 54 4.29 11.17 0.30
CA ASN A 54 5.66 10.70 0.47
C ASN A 54 6.36 10.60 -0.90
N CYS A 55 6.72 11.76 -1.42
CA CYS A 55 7.63 11.87 -2.54
C CYS A 55 9.03 12.13 -1.97
N TRP A 56 9.81 11.07 -1.75
CA TRP A 56 11.21 11.28 -1.46
C TRP A 56 11.98 11.56 -2.75
N TYR A 57 12.58 12.72 -2.84
CA TYR A 57 13.46 13.14 -3.91
C TYR A 57 12.87 13.02 -5.32
N SER A 58 13.46 12.18 -6.15
CA SER A 58 13.18 12.05 -7.57
C SER A 58 12.19 10.94 -7.90
N TYR A 59 11.66 10.20 -6.91
CA TYR A 59 10.81 9.04 -7.14
C TYR A 59 9.41 9.24 -6.56
N PRO A 60 8.61 10.12 -7.17
CA PRO A 60 7.22 10.27 -6.79
C PRO A 60 6.47 8.97 -7.03
N PHE A 61 5.49 8.67 -6.18
CA PHE A 61 4.51 7.58 -6.38
C PHE A 61 3.65 7.77 -7.62
N ASN A 62 4.03 8.63 -8.54
CA ASN A 62 3.31 8.83 -9.77
C ASN A 62 3.85 7.92 -10.86
N LEU A 63 3.00 7.63 -11.82
CA LEU A 63 3.29 6.73 -12.92
C LEU A 63 3.69 7.47 -14.21
N TRP A 64 3.78 8.81 -14.15
CA TRP A 64 4.06 9.62 -15.33
C TRP A 64 5.34 9.20 -16.10
N PRO A 65 6.45 8.82 -15.43
CA PRO A 65 7.63 8.42 -16.20
C PRO A 65 7.39 7.17 -17.04
N TYR A 66 6.52 6.28 -16.56
CA TYR A 66 6.23 5.01 -17.22
C TYR A 66 5.07 5.10 -18.22
N GLY A 67 4.34 6.21 -18.22
CA GLY A 67 3.34 6.55 -19.23
C GLY A 67 3.90 7.55 -20.23
N ASP A 68 4.15 8.76 -19.77
CA ASP A 68 4.46 9.90 -20.62
C ASP A 68 5.88 9.82 -21.24
N LEU A 69 6.92 9.42 -20.46
CA LEU A 69 8.27 9.27 -20.99
C LEU A 69 8.46 8.01 -21.86
N SER A 70 7.70 6.96 -21.57
CA SER A 70 7.80 5.71 -22.35
C SER A 70 6.95 5.76 -23.62
N SER A 71 6.21 6.82 -23.83
CA SER A 71 5.47 7.13 -25.04
C SER A 71 6.17 8.25 -25.83
N ASP A 72 5.64 8.61 -26.98
CA ASP A 72 6.14 9.73 -27.79
C ASP A 72 5.64 11.10 -27.29
N ASP A 73 4.91 11.14 -26.16
CA ASP A 73 4.25 12.36 -25.69
C ASP A 73 5.18 13.32 -24.97
N CYS A 74 6.28 12.80 -24.38
CA CYS A 74 7.20 13.65 -23.67
C CYS A 74 8.65 13.14 -23.73
N LEU A 75 9.60 14.07 -23.61
CA LEU A 75 11.01 13.77 -23.48
C LEU A 75 11.48 14.06 -22.06
N LYS A 76 12.41 13.28 -21.54
CA LYS A 76 13.00 13.47 -20.21
C LYS A 76 13.49 14.90 -19.99
N GLY A 77 13.99 15.55 -21.03
CA GLY A 77 14.58 16.87 -20.94
C GLY A 77 15.95 16.87 -20.23
N GLY A 78 16.48 18.06 -19.95
CA GLY A 78 17.82 18.23 -19.37
C GLY A 78 18.96 17.83 -20.31
N GLY A 79 20.15 18.36 -20.09
CA GLY A 79 21.33 18.03 -20.88
C GLY A 79 22.10 16.83 -20.32
N GLY A 80 22.29 15.82 -21.10
CA GLY A 80 23.24 14.74 -20.79
C GLY A 80 22.73 13.65 -19.87
N THR A 81 23.63 13.08 -19.08
CA THR A 81 23.46 11.86 -18.29
C THR A 81 22.85 12.06 -16.91
N GLY A 82 22.33 13.26 -16.58
CA GLY A 82 21.55 13.47 -15.37
C GLY A 82 20.26 12.64 -15.40
N ASP A 83 19.88 12.01 -14.28
CA ASP A 83 18.70 11.14 -14.18
C ASP A 83 18.64 10.05 -15.25
N THR A 84 19.73 9.30 -15.37
CA THR A 84 19.88 8.22 -16.37
C THR A 84 18.76 7.19 -16.31
N GLY A 85 18.15 6.97 -15.13
CA GLY A 85 17.04 6.07 -14.96
C GLY A 85 15.82 6.44 -15.79
N TYR A 86 15.45 7.70 -15.79
CA TYR A 86 14.33 8.17 -16.61
C TYR A 86 14.67 8.21 -18.11
N HIS A 87 15.93 8.48 -18.43
CA HIS A 87 16.36 8.37 -19.82
C HIS A 87 16.27 6.93 -20.35
N ASP A 88 16.62 5.96 -19.53
CA ASP A 88 16.50 4.55 -19.91
C ASP A 88 15.04 4.11 -20.07
N VAL A 89 14.11 4.70 -19.31
CA VAL A 89 12.66 4.51 -19.50
C VAL A 89 12.21 5.11 -20.84
N GLU A 90 12.66 6.31 -21.18
CA GLU A 90 12.33 7.02 -22.42
C GLU A 90 12.75 6.21 -23.65
N ILE A 91 13.99 5.71 -23.68
CA ILE A 91 14.55 5.02 -24.84
C ILE A 91 14.43 3.49 -24.78
N TRP A 92 13.76 2.96 -23.75
CA TRP A 92 13.57 1.51 -23.51
C TRP A 92 14.89 0.73 -23.45
N SER A 93 15.95 1.39 -23.01
CA SER A 93 17.29 0.81 -22.92
C SER A 93 17.60 0.41 -21.49
N THR A 94 18.29 -0.71 -21.33
CA THR A 94 18.81 -1.19 -20.03
C THR A 94 17.77 -1.29 -18.89
N LEU A 95 16.49 -1.40 -19.22
CA LEU A 95 15.43 -1.64 -18.23
C LEU A 95 15.52 -3.07 -17.69
N THR A 96 15.80 -3.18 -16.41
CA THR A 96 15.85 -4.46 -15.69
C THR A 96 14.98 -4.39 -14.45
N SER A 97 14.56 -5.53 -13.91
CA SER A 97 13.78 -5.62 -12.67
C SER A 97 14.51 -5.06 -11.44
N THR A 98 15.84 -4.94 -11.52
CA THR A 98 16.68 -4.37 -10.46
C THR A 98 17.02 -2.90 -10.72
N ARG A 99 16.39 -2.26 -11.69
CA ARG A 99 16.55 -0.82 -11.90
C ARG A 99 16.03 -0.05 -10.72
N GLY A 100 16.85 0.85 -10.16
CA GLY A 100 16.58 1.53 -8.90
C GLY A 100 15.23 2.24 -8.85
N GLU A 101 14.80 2.83 -9.95
CA GLU A 101 13.52 3.52 -10.05
C GLU A 101 12.32 2.57 -9.94
N LEU A 102 12.39 1.42 -10.58
CA LEU A 102 11.33 0.40 -10.55
C LEU A 102 11.30 -0.33 -9.21
N ASP A 103 12.47 -0.69 -8.68
CA ASP A 103 12.61 -1.34 -7.38
C ASP A 103 12.12 -0.44 -6.24
N GLU A 104 12.51 0.83 -6.26
CA GLU A 104 12.08 1.81 -5.26
C GLU A 104 10.56 2.05 -5.32
N LEU A 105 9.95 2.12 -6.50
CA LEU A 105 8.50 2.26 -6.66
C LEU A 105 7.77 1.04 -6.07
N TRP A 106 8.23 -0.17 -6.37
CA TRP A 106 7.71 -1.40 -5.78
C TRP A 106 7.77 -1.38 -4.26
N TYR A 107 8.94 -1.13 -3.71
CA TYR A 107 9.17 -1.09 -2.27
C TYR A 107 8.25 -0.07 -1.58
N ARG A 108 8.18 1.14 -2.11
CA ARG A 108 7.37 2.21 -1.55
C ARG A 108 5.88 1.94 -1.58
N LEU A 109 5.38 1.39 -2.68
CA LEU A 109 3.97 1.01 -2.79
C LEU A 109 3.61 -0.08 -1.77
N TYR A 110 4.48 -1.07 -1.56
CA TYR A 110 4.25 -2.08 -0.52
C TYR A 110 4.42 -1.54 0.91
N CYS A 111 5.30 -0.58 1.15
CA CYS A 111 5.33 0.15 2.41
C CYS A 111 4.00 0.87 2.68
N ALA A 112 3.39 1.44 1.64
CA ALA A 112 2.09 2.09 1.76
C ALA A 112 0.96 1.08 2.04
N VAL A 113 0.95 -0.05 1.34
CA VAL A 113 0.02 -1.17 1.60
C VAL A 113 0.17 -1.68 3.04
N SER A 114 1.41 -1.86 3.52
CA SER A 114 1.68 -2.27 4.90
C SER A 114 1.10 -1.29 5.92
N ARG A 115 1.23 0.02 5.69
CA ARG A 115 0.62 1.02 6.58
C ARG A 115 -0.91 0.97 6.55
N CYS A 116 -1.51 0.71 5.40
CA CYS A 116 -2.96 0.51 5.31
C CYS A 116 -3.40 -0.73 6.09
N ASN A 117 -2.71 -1.86 5.94
CA ASN A 117 -3.05 -3.09 6.67
C ASN A 117 -2.91 -2.91 8.18
N ARG A 118 -1.83 -2.27 8.64
CA ARG A 118 -1.65 -1.93 10.06
C ARG A 118 -2.76 -1.02 10.59
N ALA A 119 -3.19 -0.03 9.81
CA ALA A 119 -4.30 0.84 10.18
C ALA A 119 -5.62 0.06 10.27
N LEU A 120 -5.89 -0.87 9.34
CA LEU A 120 -7.07 -1.74 9.41
C LEU A 120 -7.06 -2.62 10.65
N VAL A 121 -5.95 -3.28 10.96
CA VAL A 121 -5.81 -4.09 12.19
C VAL A 121 -6.04 -3.23 13.44
N SER A 122 -5.45 -2.04 13.52
CA SER A 122 -5.65 -1.12 14.64
C SER A 122 -7.13 -0.70 14.79
N LEU A 123 -7.82 -0.44 13.67
CA LEU A 123 -9.25 -0.12 13.66
C LEU A 123 -10.10 -1.30 14.13
N GLN A 124 -9.81 -2.52 13.67
CA GLN A 124 -10.51 -3.74 14.09
C GLN A 124 -10.35 -4.02 15.58
N GLN A 125 -9.16 -3.81 16.13
CA GLN A 125 -8.86 -4.08 17.54
C GLN A 125 -9.34 -2.97 18.49
N ASN A 126 -9.20 -1.71 18.10
CA ASN A 126 -9.36 -0.58 18.99
C ASN A 126 -10.33 0.51 18.47
N GLY A 127 -10.78 0.42 17.23
CA GLY A 127 -11.55 1.49 16.58
C GLY A 127 -12.83 1.81 17.32
N GLU A 128 -13.68 0.81 17.56
CA GLU A 128 -14.99 1.03 18.16
C GLU A 128 -14.87 1.63 19.57
N SER A 129 -13.92 1.16 20.37
CA SER A 129 -13.69 1.67 21.74
C SER A 129 -13.13 3.09 21.77
N LYS A 130 -12.36 3.48 20.75
CA LYS A 130 -11.67 4.79 20.69
C LYS A 130 -12.42 5.84 19.90
N LEU A 131 -13.12 5.44 18.83
CA LEU A 131 -13.75 6.35 17.87
C LEU A 131 -15.28 6.22 17.84
N GLY A 132 -15.83 5.10 18.36
CA GLY A 132 -17.22 4.70 18.17
C GLY A 132 -17.46 4.02 16.82
N ALA A 133 -18.54 3.23 16.75
CA ALA A 133 -18.80 2.33 15.61
C ALA A 133 -18.89 3.05 14.26
N GLU A 134 -19.60 4.18 14.19
CA GLU A 134 -19.81 4.92 12.92
C GLU A 134 -18.49 5.48 12.36
N LEU A 135 -17.70 6.14 13.21
CA LEU A 135 -16.43 6.72 12.76
C LEU A 135 -15.40 5.62 12.42
N THR A 136 -15.41 4.51 13.16
CA THR A 136 -14.56 3.35 12.83
C THR A 136 -14.87 2.83 11.45
N LYS A 137 -16.13 2.57 11.13
CA LYS A 137 -16.57 2.12 9.80
C LYS A 137 -16.16 3.09 8.69
N GLN A 138 -16.29 4.40 8.95
CA GLN A 138 -15.85 5.42 7.99
C GLN A 138 -14.33 5.38 7.80
N ARG A 139 -13.54 5.25 8.89
CA ARG A 139 -12.07 5.16 8.81
C ARG A 139 -11.58 3.89 8.11
N GLU A 140 -12.24 2.76 8.34
CA GLU A 140 -11.96 1.52 7.59
C GLU A 140 -12.18 1.71 6.10
N ALA A 141 -13.28 2.35 5.71
CA ALA A 141 -13.56 2.64 4.30
C ALA A 141 -12.52 3.59 3.67
N GLU A 142 -12.05 4.59 4.42
CA GLU A 142 -10.96 5.46 3.97
C GLU A 142 -9.66 4.67 3.75
N VAL A 143 -9.29 3.80 4.69
CA VAL A 143 -8.05 3.01 4.57
C VAL A 143 -8.14 1.99 3.45
N ARG A 144 -9.31 1.37 3.23
CA ARG A 144 -9.54 0.48 2.08
C ARG A 144 -9.38 1.22 0.76
N PHE A 145 -9.91 2.44 0.66
CA PHE A 145 -9.66 3.29 -0.51
C PHE A 145 -8.16 3.52 -0.74
N LEU A 146 -7.41 3.88 0.30
CA LEU A 146 -5.97 4.13 0.20
C LEU A 146 -5.22 2.86 -0.24
N ARG A 147 -5.55 1.70 0.34
CA ARG A 147 -4.98 0.42 -0.04
C ARG A 147 -5.24 0.10 -1.51
N ALA A 148 -6.49 0.25 -1.94
CA ALA A 148 -6.87 0.06 -3.33
C ALA A 148 -6.13 1.02 -4.27
N HIS A 149 -5.91 2.28 -3.87
CA HIS A 149 -5.11 3.25 -4.63
C HIS A 149 -3.68 2.77 -4.86
N PHE A 150 -3.02 2.22 -3.83
CA PHE A 150 -1.65 1.72 -3.96
C PHE A 150 -1.61 0.43 -4.77
N TYR A 151 -2.57 -0.47 -4.59
CA TYR A 151 -2.69 -1.67 -5.41
C TYR A 151 -3.04 -1.37 -6.86
N PHE A 152 -3.88 -0.37 -7.14
CA PHE A 152 -4.13 0.10 -8.49
C PHE A 152 -2.82 0.44 -9.22
N LYS A 153 -1.91 1.17 -8.56
CA LYS A 153 -0.59 1.49 -9.11
C LYS A 153 0.30 0.26 -9.29
N LEU A 154 0.31 -0.63 -8.30
CA LEU A 154 1.06 -1.89 -8.38
C LEU A 154 0.61 -2.75 -9.57
N LEU A 155 -0.70 -2.93 -9.75
CA LEU A 155 -1.25 -3.71 -10.87
C LEU A 155 -0.97 -3.06 -12.22
N SER A 156 -1.09 -1.73 -12.31
CA SER A 156 -0.81 -0.99 -13.53
C SER A 156 0.66 -1.11 -13.97
N MET A 157 1.60 -1.23 -13.01
CA MET A 157 3.03 -1.28 -13.30
C MET A 157 3.59 -2.68 -13.42
N TYR A 158 3.19 -3.57 -12.50
CA TYR A 158 3.86 -4.87 -12.34
C TYR A 158 2.96 -6.05 -12.68
N ARG A 159 1.69 -5.79 -12.97
CA ARG A 159 0.70 -6.77 -13.44
C ARG A 159 0.45 -7.90 -12.44
N GLN A 160 1.41 -8.81 -12.26
CA GLN A 160 1.27 -9.98 -11.41
C GLN A 160 2.01 -9.77 -10.09
N ILE A 161 1.26 -9.57 -9.03
CA ILE A 161 1.76 -9.13 -7.72
C ILE A 161 1.22 -9.99 -6.58
N PRO A 162 1.93 -10.14 -5.45
CA PRO A 162 1.36 -10.73 -4.25
C PRO A 162 0.29 -9.81 -3.64
N TRP A 163 -0.84 -10.40 -3.24
CA TRP A 163 -1.87 -9.69 -2.49
C TRP A 163 -1.65 -9.88 -0.99
N ILE A 164 -1.34 -8.79 -0.31
CA ILE A 164 -1.08 -8.74 1.13
C ILE A 164 -2.15 -7.86 1.77
N ASP A 165 -3.10 -8.49 2.45
CA ASP A 165 -4.14 -7.80 3.21
C ASP A 165 -3.85 -7.81 4.71
N GLU A 166 -4.77 -7.27 5.50
CA GLU A 166 -4.67 -7.22 6.94
C GLU A 166 -4.55 -8.61 7.57
N LYS A 167 -5.21 -9.62 6.98
CA LYS A 167 -5.13 -11.00 7.48
C LYS A 167 -3.75 -11.61 7.22
N VAL A 168 -3.19 -11.45 6.02
CA VAL A 168 -1.83 -11.91 5.70
C VAL A 168 -0.82 -11.22 6.61
N TYR A 169 -1.04 -9.94 6.93
CA TYR A 169 -0.19 -9.20 7.85
C TYR A 169 -0.27 -9.77 9.28
N GLU A 170 -1.47 -10.01 9.83
CA GLU A 170 -1.66 -10.57 11.17
C GLU A 170 -1.12 -12.00 11.28
N ASP A 171 -1.34 -12.83 10.27
CA ASP A 171 -0.84 -14.21 10.20
C ASP A 171 0.68 -14.30 10.02
N LYS A 172 1.36 -13.15 9.79
CA LYS A 172 2.82 -13.04 9.53
C LYS A 172 3.30 -13.91 8.37
N THR A 173 2.46 -14.05 7.35
CA THR A 173 2.73 -14.87 6.16
C THR A 173 3.16 -14.05 4.94
N THR A 174 3.47 -12.77 5.12
CA THR A 174 3.84 -11.84 4.04
C THR A 174 4.98 -12.37 3.18
N GLU A 175 6.05 -12.89 3.78
CA GLU A 175 7.22 -13.39 3.05
C GLU A 175 6.93 -14.67 2.23
N SER A 176 5.91 -15.43 2.61
CA SER A 176 5.49 -16.64 1.91
C SER A 176 4.35 -16.43 0.92
N THR A 177 3.84 -15.20 0.81
CA THR A 177 2.74 -14.87 -0.10
C THR A 177 3.22 -14.85 -1.55
N SER A 178 2.72 -15.77 -2.36
CA SER A 178 3.08 -15.87 -3.77
C SER A 178 2.38 -14.81 -4.62
N ASN A 179 3.07 -14.32 -5.66
CA ASN A 179 2.47 -13.47 -6.68
C ASN A 179 1.57 -14.25 -7.65
N THR A 180 1.59 -15.59 -7.60
CA THR A 180 0.74 -16.47 -8.42
C THR A 180 -0.50 -16.97 -7.66
N GLN A 181 -0.78 -16.43 -6.46
CA GLN A 181 -1.92 -16.83 -5.64
C GLN A 181 -3.27 -16.50 -6.30
N PHE A 182 -3.32 -15.41 -7.04
CA PHE A 182 -4.50 -14.92 -7.74
C PHE A 182 -4.16 -14.64 -9.20
N THR A 183 -5.15 -14.79 -10.07
CA THR A 183 -5.05 -14.31 -11.46
C THR A 183 -5.06 -12.79 -11.50
N TYR A 184 -4.65 -12.22 -12.61
CA TYR A 184 -4.67 -10.76 -12.81
C TYR A 184 -6.09 -10.17 -12.67
N GLU A 185 -7.09 -10.88 -13.19
CA GLU A 185 -8.49 -10.47 -13.06
C GLU A 185 -8.95 -10.51 -11.59
N GLU A 186 -8.64 -11.58 -10.85
CA GLU A 186 -8.97 -11.67 -9.42
C GLU A 186 -8.30 -10.57 -8.60
N LEU A 187 -7.08 -10.17 -8.94
CA LEU A 187 -6.40 -9.05 -8.30
C LEU A 187 -7.16 -7.73 -8.54
N TRP A 188 -7.63 -7.49 -9.76
CA TRP A 188 -8.47 -6.31 -10.04
C TRP A 188 -9.80 -6.36 -9.29
N GLN A 189 -10.44 -7.51 -9.18
CA GLN A 189 -11.67 -7.64 -8.39
C GLN A 189 -11.45 -7.32 -6.91
N LYS A 190 -10.29 -7.66 -6.34
CA LYS A 190 -9.94 -7.28 -4.97
C LYS A 190 -9.76 -5.75 -4.82
N VAL A 191 -9.12 -5.11 -5.77
CA VAL A 191 -8.97 -3.64 -5.79
C VAL A 191 -10.34 -2.96 -5.91
N ILE A 192 -11.19 -3.46 -6.82
CA ILE A 192 -12.57 -2.98 -6.99
C ILE A 192 -13.37 -3.15 -5.71
N ALA A 193 -13.25 -4.28 -5.01
CA ALA A 193 -13.97 -4.51 -3.75
C ALA A 193 -13.60 -3.51 -2.65
N ASP A 194 -12.34 -3.15 -2.52
CA ASP A 194 -11.89 -2.12 -1.57
C ASP A 194 -12.42 -0.73 -1.96
N PHE A 195 -12.38 -0.34 -3.24
CA PHE A 195 -13.00 0.91 -3.70
C PHE A 195 -14.52 0.90 -3.57
N GLN A 196 -15.17 -0.24 -3.82
CA GLN A 196 -16.62 -0.38 -3.64
C GLN A 196 -17.02 -0.16 -2.18
N THR A 197 -16.27 -0.75 -1.24
CA THR A 197 -16.48 -0.51 0.19
C THR A 197 -16.41 0.98 0.52
N ALA A 198 -15.43 1.68 -0.04
CA ALA A 198 -15.29 3.12 0.13
C ALA A 198 -16.48 3.90 -0.48
N TYR A 199 -16.91 3.53 -1.68
CA TYR A 199 -18.06 4.13 -2.35
C TYR A 199 -19.36 3.97 -1.56
N ASP A 200 -19.57 2.80 -0.98
CA ASP A 200 -20.81 2.49 -0.25
C ASP A 200 -20.90 3.17 1.11
N VAL A 201 -19.75 3.36 1.78
CA VAL A 201 -19.69 3.85 3.16
C VAL A 201 -19.39 5.35 3.26
N LEU A 202 -18.53 5.88 2.39
CA LEU A 202 -18.07 7.26 2.52
C LEU A 202 -19.13 8.27 2.10
N PRO A 203 -19.22 9.44 2.78
CA PRO A 203 -20.08 10.52 2.36
C PRO A 203 -19.55 11.17 1.06
N ALA A 204 -20.43 11.80 0.32
CA ALA A 204 -20.04 12.57 -0.87
C ALA A 204 -19.13 13.76 -0.52
N LYS A 205 -19.26 14.30 0.68
CA LYS A 205 -18.41 15.38 1.18
C LYS A 205 -17.98 15.06 2.61
N GLN A 206 -16.68 15.04 2.86
CA GLN A 206 -16.09 14.91 4.18
C GLN A 206 -16.06 16.26 4.91
N LYS A 207 -16.11 16.20 6.25
CA LYS A 207 -15.90 17.39 7.08
C LYS A 207 -14.49 17.96 6.92
N ASP A 208 -13.50 17.06 6.82
CA ASP A 208 -12.12 17.39 6.48
C ASP A 208 -11.94 17.19 4.96
N GLY A 209 -11.71 18.28 4.25
CA GLY A 209 -11.58 18.28 2.79
C GLY A 209 -10.36 17.54 2.24
N GLY A 210 -9.40 17.20 3.11
CA GLY A 210 -8.23 16.38 2.74
C GLY A 210 -8.50 14.87 2.76
N ARG A 211 -9.66 14.41 3.22
CA ARG A 211 -10.00 13.00 3.30
C ARG A 211 -10.75 12.52 2.05
N VAL A 212 -10.50 11.26 1.69
CA VAL A 212 -11.18 10.60 0.56
C VAL A 212 -12.70 10.54 0.81
N ASN A 213 -13.45 10.60 -0.25
CA ASN A 213 -14.91 10.63 -0.22
C ASN A 213 -15.52 9.71 -1.27
N LYS A 214 -16.83 9.58 -1.28
CA LYS A 214 -17.58 8.76 -2.23
C LYS A 214 -17.29 9.10 -3.68
N ILE A 215 -17.14 10.39 -4.00
CA ILE A 215 -16.90 10.84 -5.39
C ILE A 215 -15.51 10.38 -5.87
N ALA A 216 -14.50 10.47 -5.01
CA ALA A 216 -13.17 9.94 -5.32
C ALA A 216 -13.21 8.41 -5.54
N ALA A 217 -13.98 7.68 -4.73
CA ALA A 217 -14.15 6.24 -4.91
C ALA A 217 -14.84 5.90 -6.25
N ALA A 218 -15.89 6.64 -6.63
CA ALA A 218 -16.55 6.48 -7.93
C ALA A 218 -15.56 6.71 -9.09
N GLY A 219 -14.73 7.75 -9.02
CA GLY A 219 -13.72 8.01 -10.04
C GLY A 219 -12.70 6.89 -10.19
N TYR A 220 -12.27 6.26 -9.09
CA TYR A 220 -11.37 5.11 -9.14
C TYR A 220 -12.06 3.83 -9.60
N LEU A 221 -13.32 3.60 -9.23
CA LEU A 221 -14.10 2.49 -9.78
C LEU A 221 -14.24 2.61 -11.29
N ALA A 222 -14.56 3.80 -11.82
CA ALA A 222 -14.59 4.04 -13.25
C ALA A 222 -13.23 3.69 -13.92
N LYS A 223 -12.11 4.09 -13.32
CA LYS A 223 -10.77 3.76 -13.83
C LYS A 223 -10.50 2.25 -13.82
N CYS A 224 -10.85 1.55 -12.74
CA CYS A 224 -10.68 0.10 -12.65
C CYS A 224 -11.49 -0.61 -13.74
N TYR A 225 -12.78 -0.28 -13.85
CA TYR A 225 -13.64 -0.89 -14.87
C TYR A 225 -13.19 -0.56 -16.28
N LEU A 226 -12.71 0.65 -16.53
CA LEU A 226 -12.13 1.01 -17.83
C LEU A 226 -10.92 0.12 -18.15
N THR A 227 -10.02 -0.09 -17.19
CA THR A 227 -8.84 -0.94 -17.40
C THR A 227 -9.23 -2.38 -17.77
N ILE A 228 -10.16 -2.99 -17.01
CA ILE A 228 -10.55 -4.38 -17.26
C ILE A 228 -11.54 -4.55 -18.44
N ALA A 229 -12.23 -3.48 -18.84
CA ALA A 229 -13.11 -3.51 -20.02
C ALA A 229 -12.33 -3.71 -21.32
N TRP A 230 -11.11 -3.19 -21.41
CA TRP A 230 -10.24 -3.36 -22.56
C TRP A 230 -9.49 -4.72 -22.57
N GLY A 231 -9.76 -5.58 -21.57
CA GLY A 231 -9.02 -6.80 -21.37
C GLY A 231 -7.73 -6.56 -20.60
N ASP A 232 -6.91 -7.59 -20.51
CA ASP A 232 -5.69 -7.52 -19.73
C ASP A 232 -4.53 -6.76 -20.42
N GLY A 233 -4.80 -6.08 -21.52
CA GLY A 233 -3.87 -5.25 -22.25
C GLY A 233 -2.71 -6.02 -22.94
N TYR A 234 -2.58 -7.29 -22.66
CA TYR A 234 -1.47 -8.12 -23.17
C TYR A 234 -1.82 -8.82 -24.48
N GLU A 235 -3.08 -9.04 -24.67
CA GLU A 235 -3.59 -9.50 -25.95
C GLU A 235 -4.05 -8.27 -26.75
N ALA A 236 -3.08 -7.47 -27.17
CA ALA A 236 -3.30 -6.34 -28.09
C ALA A 236 -3.98 -6.75 -29.41
N THR A 237 -4.24 -8.02 -29.55
CA THR A 237 -5.01 -8.62 -30.65
C THR A 237 -6.50 -8.42 -30.51
N ASN A 238 -7.01 -8.07 -29.33
CA ASN A 238 -8.45 -7.98 -29.12
C ASN A 238 -9.06 -6.69 -29.68
N GLY A 239 -8.30 -5.60 -29.76
CA GLY A 239 -8.77 -4.35 -30.33
C GLY A 239 -10.10 -3.86 -29.75
N VAL A 240 -10.70 -2.87 -30.40
CA VAL A 240 -12.00 -2.31 -30.01
C VAL A 240 -13.17 -3.28 -30.16
N ASP A 241 -13.00 -4.36 -30.91
CA ASP A 241 -14.05 -5.35 -31.20
C ASP A 241 -14.33 -6.30 -30.03
N HIS A 242 -13.51 -6.25 -28.98
CA HIS A 242 -13.59 -7.16 -27.82
C HIS A 242 -13.71 -6.43 -26.48
N ILE A 243 -14.21 -5.21 -26.49
CA ILE A 243 -14.47 -4.45 -25.26
C ILE A 243 -15.59 -5.14 -24.48
N ASN A 244 -15.39 -5.31 -23.17
CA ASN A 244 -16.44 -5.79 -22.28
C ASN A 244 -17.48 -4.70 -22.05
N GLU A 245 -18.62 -4.82 -22.70
CA GLU A 245 -19.71 -3.83 -22.66
C GLU A 245 -20.30 -3.64 -21.25
N GLU A 246 -20.37 -4.70 -20.44
CA GLU A 246 -20.88 -4.62 -19.07
C GLU A 246 -19.96 -3.77 -18.20
N TYR A 247 -18.65 -3.99 -18.30
CA TYR A 247 -17.68 -3.17 -17.57
C TYR A 247 -17.66 -1.73 -18.09
N MET A 248 -17.83 -1.53 -19.39
CA MET A 248 -17.91 -0.19 -19.95
C MET A 248 -19.17 0.55 -19.50
N GLN A 249 -20.30 -0.14 -19.31
CA GLN A 249 -21.48 0.48 -18.71
C GLN A 249 -21.22 0.93 -17.28
N LYS A 250 -20.48 0.16 -16.46
CA LYS A 250 -20.08 0.59 -15.13
C LYS A 250 -19.16 1.82 -15.16
N VAL A 251 -18.32 1.97 -16.17
CA VAL A 251 -17.53 3.21 -16.35
C VAL A 251 -18.46 4.41 -16.52
N VAL A 252 -19.50 4.29 -17.34
CA VAL A 252 -20.50 5.36 -17.54
C VAL A 252 -21.23 5.66 -16.22
N ASP A 253 -21.73 4.63 -15.54
CA ASP A 253 -22.49 4.78 -14.30
C ASP A 253 -21.69 5.51 -13.21
N TYR A 254 -20.42 5.12 -12.98
CA TYR A 254 -19.57 5.78 -11.98
C TYR A 254 -19.09 7.16 -12.41
N THR A 255 -18.86 7.40 -13.72
CA THR A 255 -18.53 8.75 -14.20
C THR A 255 -19.69 9.71 -14.07
N ASP A 256 -20.93 9.26 -14.20
CA ASP A 256 -22.11 10.10 -13.97
C ASP A 256 -22.23 10.51 -12.48
N VAL A 257 -21.83 9.65 -11.54
CA VAL A 257 -21.73 10.04 -10.12
C VAL A 257 -20.69 11.12 -9.89
N VAL A 258 -19.58 11.12 -10.64
CA VAL A 258 -18.51 12.13 -10.50
C VAL A 258 -18.92 13.48 -11.08
N LYS A 259 -19.78 13.50 -12.12
CA LYS A 259 -20.24 14.73 -12.77
C LYS A 259 -21.33 15.48 -11.99
N ASN A 260 -22.17 14.74 -11.25
CA ASN A 260 -23.32 15.27 -10.52
C ASN A 260 -23.00 15.52 -9.05
#